data_8bd9c630904ebfe840f55e41adae28bf
#
_entry.id   8bd9c630904ebfe840f55e41adae28bf
#
_cell.length_a   1.000
_cell.length_b   1.000
_cell.length_c   1.000
_cell.angle_alpha   90.00
_cell.angle_beta   90.00
_cell.angle_gamma   90.00
#
_symmetry.space_group_name_H-M   'P 1'
#
loop_
_entity.id
_entity.type
_entity.pdbx_description
1 polymer ?
#
loop_
_entity_poly.entity_id
_entity_poly.type
_entity_poly.pdbx_seq_one_letter_code
_entity_poly.pdbx_strand_id
1 'polypeptide(L)'
;MTVMIVDDHRSFRHAARRVLESAGFEIVGEAGDGEAALEAIPRLRPDIVLLDVQMPGIDGFEVAARLIERGDPPLIVMTSSRDGADFGALVERSGARGFIQKGDLSGPAIHAVLA
;
A
#
# COMPACT_ATOMS: atom_id res chain seq x y z
N MET A 1 -14.70 -1.67 -1.28
CA MET A 1 -13.60 -0.72 -1.57
C MET A 1 -12.60 -1.36 -2.53
N THR A 2 -12.04 -0.55 -3.40
CA THR A 2 -11.05 -1.01 -4.37
C THR A 2 -9.63 -0.82 -3.81
N VAL A 3 -8.75 -1.77 -4.13
CA VAL A 3 -7.38 -1.78 -3.63
C VAL A 3 -6.40 -1.98 -4.78
N MET A 4 -5.32 -1.22 -4.76
CA MET A 4 -4.16 -1.48 -5.60
C MET A 4 -3.01 -1.96 -4.71
N ILE A 5 -2.32 -3.00 -5.14
CA ILE A 5 -1.20 -3.59 -4.40
C ILE A 5 0.11 -3.18 -5.07
N VAL A 6 1.00 -2.55 -4.30
CA VAL A 6 2.30 -2.08 -4.79
C VAL A 6 3.40 -2.73 -3.97
N ASP A 7 4.14 -3.64 -4.59
CA ASP A 7 5.18 -4.42 -3.94
C ASP A 7 6.05 -5.07 -5.01
N ASP A 8 7.36 -5.07 -4.82
CA ASP A 8 8.28 -5.65 -5.80
C ASP A 8 8.35 -7.18 -5.74
N HIS A 9 7.78 -7.80 -4.70
CA HIS A 9 7.72 -9.26 -4.57
C HIS A 9 6.42 -9.80 -5.13
N ARG A 10 6.50 -10.45 -6.28
CA ARG A 10 5.32 -11.03 -6.94
C ARG A 10 4.58 -12.01 -6.03
N SER A 11 5.32 -12.82 -5.26
CA SER A 11 4.70 -13.79 -4.34
C SER A 11 3.85 -13.10 -3.28
N PHE A 12 4.31 -11.97 -2.76
CA PHE A 12 3.52 -11.21 -1.79
C PHE A 12 2.28 -10.62 -2.45
N ARG A 13 2.40 -10.03 -3.66
CA ARG A 13 1.24 -9.47 -4.35
C ARG A 13 0.16 -10.53 -4.57
N HIS A 14 0.58 -11.74 -4.95
CA HIS A 14 -0.34 -12.87 -5.16
C HIS A 14 -1.04 -13.25 -3.84
N ALA A 15 -0.29 -13.39 -2.76
CA ALA A 15 -0.85 -13.74 -1.46
C ALA A 15 -1.78 -12.64 -0.93
N ALA A 16 -1.38 -11.38 -1.07
CA ALA A 16 -2.17 -10.24 -0.62
C ALA A 16 -3.50 -10.15 -1.38
N ARG A 17 -3.47 -10.38 -2.69
CA ARG A 17 -4.69 -10.40 -3.51
C ARG A 17 -5.68 -11.42 -2.98
N ARG A 18 -5.21 -12.64 -2.69
CA ARG A 18 -6.09 -13.70 -2.19
C ARG A 18 -6.70 -13.35 -0.84
N VAL A 19 -5.88 -12.82 0.06
CA VAL A 19 -6.34 -12.42 1.41
C VAL A 19 -7.39 -11.32 1.31
N LEU A 20 -7.13 -10.30 0.51
CA LEU A 20 -8.02 -9.14 0.42
C LEU A 20 -9.29 -9.45 -0.36
N GLU A 21 -9.21 -10.22 -1.44
CA GLU A 21 -10.41 -10.65 -2.18
C GLU A 21 -11.31 -11.50 -1.29
N SER A 22 -10.74 -12.38 -0.49
CA SER A 22 -11.52 -13.20 0.48
C SER A 22 -12.21 -12.34 1.53
N ALA A 23 -11.66 -11.17 1.82
CA ALA A 23 -12.25 -10.23 2.78
C ALA A 23 -13.24 -9.24 2.15
N GLY A 24 -13.51 -9.37 0.86
CA GLY A 24 -14.49 -8.54 0.17
C GLY A 24 -13.95 -7.32 -0.54
N PHE A 25 -12.63 -7.12 -0.56
CA PHE A 25 -12.02 -6.03 -1.32
C PHE A 25 -11.90 -6.40 -2.81
N GLU A 26 -12.04 -5.41 -3.67
CA GLU A 26 -11.81 -5.59 -5.10
C GLU A 26 -10.40 -5.11 -5.45
N ILE A 27 -9.57 -5.99 -6.03
CA ILE A 27 -8.22 -5.61 -6.43
C ILE A 27 -8.28 -5.08 -7.87
N VAL A 28 -8.00 -3.80 -8.04
CA VAL A 28 -8.10 -3.15 -9.35
C VAL A 28 -6.77 -3.09 -10.08
N GLY A 29 -5.67 -3.40 -9.43
CA GLY A 29 -4.37 -3.45 -10.08
C GLY A 29 -3.25 -3.82 -9.13
N GLU A 30 -2.08 -4.09 -9.73
CA GLU A 30 -0.84 -4.37 -9.03
C GLU A 30 0.29 -3.63 -9.73
N ALA A 31 1.29 -3.25 -8.96
CA ALA A 31 2.52 -2.68 -9.51
C ALA A 31 3.73 -3.27 -8.78
N GLY A 32 4.80 -3.48 -9.53
CA GLY A 32 6.04 -4.06 -9.00
C GLY A 32 7.09 -3.03 -8.58
N ASP A 33 6.82 -1.75 -8.81
CA ASP A 33 7.71 -0.67 -8.39
C ASP A 33 6.92 0.63 -8.23
N GLY A 34 7.57 1.63 -7.63
CA GLY A 34 6.90 2.88 -7.31
C GLY A 34 6.54 3.71 -8.54
N GLU A 35 7.36 3.69 -9.58
CA GLU A 35 7.07 4.48 -10.78
C GLU A 35 5.88 3.91 -11.55
N ALA A 36 5.81 2.58 -11.66
CA ALA A 36 4.65 1.93 -12.26
C ALA A 36 3.37 2.24 -11.47
N ALA A 37 3.46 2.26 -10.15
CA ALA A 37 2.33 2.62 -9.29
C ALA A 37 1.88 4.05 -9.56
N LEU A 38 2.82 5.00 -9.61
CA LEU A 38 2.49 6.42 -9.83
C LEU A 38 1.85 6.67 -11.21
N GLU A 39 2.20 5.86 -12.20
CA GLU A 39 1.60 5.93 -13.53
C GLU A 39 0.18 5.34 -13.54
N ALA A 40 -0.03 4.23 -12.84
CA ALA A 40 -1.29 3.51 -12.88
C ALA A 40 -2.38 4.09 -11.96
N ILE A 41 -2.01 4.64 -10.81
CA ILE A 41 -2.98 5.11 -9.81
C ILE A 41 -3.96 6.15 -10.37
N PRO A 42 -3.55 7.16 -11.14
CA PRO A 42 -4.52 8.12 -11.70
C PRO A 42 -5.54 7.48 -12.63
N ARG A 43 -5.18 6.40 -13.34
CA ARG A 43 -6.08 5.68 -14.23
C ARG A 43 -7.03 4.77 -13.47
N LEU A 44 -6.51 4.06 -12.48
CA LEU A 44 -7.27 3.03 -11.76
C LEU A 44 -8.11 3.62 -10.63
N ARG A 45 -7.69 4.74 -10.07
CA ARG A 45 -8.37 5.45 -8.98
C ARG A 45 -8.78 4.52 -7.83
N PRO A 46 -7.83 3.77 -7.24
CA PRO A 46 -8.17 2.87 -6.15
C PRO A 46 -8.57 3.67 -4.91
N ASP A 47 -9.45 3.08 -4.09
CA ASP A 47 -9.76 3.68 -2.78
C ASP A 47 -8.58 3.56 -1.84
N ILE A 48 -7.88 2.43 -1.90
CA ILE A 48 -6.77 2.10 -1.01
C ILE A 48 -5.56 1.69 -1.84
N VAL A 49 -4.38 2.16 -1.46
CA VAL A 49 -3.11 1.65 -1.98
C VAL A 49 -2.39 0.93 -0.85
N LEU A 50 -2.18 -0.36 -1.02
CA LEU A 50 -1.35 -1.16 -0.12
C LEU A 50 0.08 -1.06 -0.66
N LEU A 51 0.96 -0.40 0.08
CA LEU A 51 2.22 0.11 -0.45
C LEU A 51 3.40 -0.40 0.37
N ASP A 52 4.28 -1.16 -0.27
CA ASP A 52 5.53 -1.61 0.35
C ASP A 52 6.43 -0.41 0.65
N VAL A 53 6.99 -0.37 1.84
CA VAL A 53 7.92 0.69 2.25
C VAL A 53 9.22 0.61 1.45
N GLN A 54 9.74 -0.60 1.24
CA GLN A 54 11.05 -0.80 0.63
C GLN A 54 10.93 -1.47 -0.75
N MET A 55 11.31 -0.74 -1.78
CA MET A 55 11.32 -1.22 -3.16
C MET A 55 12.55 -0.67 -3.87
N PRO A 56 13.07 -1.36 -4.89
CA PRO A 56 14.11 -0.79 -5.74
C PRO A 56 13.62 0.49 -6.44
N GLY A 57 14.53 1.42 -6.67
CA GLY A 57 14.17 2.71 -7.23
C GLY A 57 13.60 3.61 -6.16
N ILE A 58 12.45 4.24 -6.41
CA ILE A 58 11.79 5.05 -5.37
C ILE A 58 11.11 4.13 -4.37
N ASP A 59 11.23 4.47 -3.09
CA ASP A 59 10.61 3.68 -2.02
C ASP A 59 9.15 4.08 -1.77
N GLY A 60 8.50 3.39 -0.83
CA GLY A 60 7.10 3.67 -0.51
C GLY A 60 6.88 5.07 0.05
N PHE A 61 7.82 5.61 0.80
CA PHE A 61 7.68 6.97 1.35
C PHE A 61 7.69 8.01 0.23
N GLU A 62 8.53 7.82 -0.79
CA GLU A 62 8.57 8.72 -1.94
C GLU A 62 7.29 8.62 -2.76
N VAL A 63 6.76 7.41 -2.96
CA VAL A 63 5.48 7.22 -3.64
C VAL A 63 4.36 7.96 -2.90
N ALA A 64 4.29 7.78 -1.58
CA ALA A 64 3.28 8.45 -0.77
C ALA A 64 3.40 9.97 -0.87
N ALA A 65 4.62 10.51 -0.78
CA ALA A 65 4.85 11.95 -0.89
C ALA A 65 4.35 12.50 -2.23
N ARG A 66 4.64 11.80 -3.32
CA ARG A 66 4.20 12.24 -4.65
C ARG A 66 2.69 12.16 -4.83
N LEU A 67 2.05 11.14 -4.26
CA LEU A 67 0.59 11.02 -4.32
C LEU A 67 -0.09 12.16 -3.58
N ILE A 68 0.41 12.49 -2.40
CA ILE A 68 -0.13 13.58 -1.59
C ILE A 68 0.08 14.93 -2.30
N GLU A 69 1.25 15.15 -2.88
CA GLU A 69 1.56 16.37 -3.60
C GLU A 69 0.64 16.58 -4.81
N ARG A 70 0.22 15.52 -5.46
CA ARG A 70 -0.74 15.59 -6.59
C ARG A 70 -2.13 16.05 -6.18
N GLY A 71 -2.46 15.98 -4.88
CA GLY A 71 -3.80 16.28 -4.36
C GLY A 71 -4.75 15.09 -4.47
N ASP A 72 -5.74 15.05 -3.58
CA ASP A 72 -6.77 14.02 -3.52
C ASP A 72 -6.17 12.59 -3.54
N PRO A 73 -5.27 12.27 -2.61
CA PRO A 73 -4.62 10.95 -2.61
C PRO A 73 -5.58 9.85 -2.18
N PRO A 74 -5.35 8.59 -2.63
CA PRO A 74 -6.08 7.45 -2.06
C PRO A 74 -5.66 7.23 -0.60
N LEU A 75 -6.39 6.38 0.10
CA LEU A 75 -5.98 5.94 1.43
C LEU A 75 -4.75 5.05 1.28
N ILE A 76 -3.67 5.37 1.99
CA ILE A 76 -2.41 4.64 1.89
C ILE A 76 -2.19 3.81 3.14
N VAL A 77 -2.00 2.51 2.96
CA VAL A 77 -1.61 1.59 4.04
C VAL A 77 -0.25 1.03 3.67
N MET A 78 0.73 1.28 4.51
CA MET A 78 2.09 0.80 4.26
C MET A 78 2.30 -0.61 4.79
N THR A 79 3.15 -1.36 4.11
CA THR A 79 3.54 -2.71 4.52
C THR A 79 5.05 -2.88 4.44
N SER A 80 5.58 -3.81 5.21
CA SER A 80 6.96 -4.26 5.12
C SER A 80 7.08 -5.63 5.77
N SER A 81 8.10 -6.38 5.39
CA SER A 81 8.48 -7.60 6.11
C SER A 81 9.16 -7.26 7.45
N ARG A 82 9.59 -6.01 7.63
CA ARG A 82 10.21 -5.53 8.87
C ARG A 82 9.14 -4.99 9.81
N ASP A 83 9.48 -4.93 11.10
CA ASP A 83 8.59 -4.41 12.13
C ASP A 83 8.27 -2.93 11.88
N GLY A 84 7.01 -2.55 12.10
CA GLY A 84 6.58 -1.15 11.99
C GLY A 84 7.32 -0.20 12.91
N ALA A 85 7.88 -0.69 14.02
CA ALA A 85 8.70 0.12 14.92
C ALA A 85 9.95 0.67 14.23
N ASP A 86 10.46 0.00 13.21
CA ASP A 86 11.60 0.48 12.43
C ASP A 86 11.27 1.73 11.60
N PHE A 87 9.99 1.99 11.34
CA PHE A 87 9.53 3.06 10.45
C PHE A 87 8.57 4.04 11.11
N GLY A 88 8.25 3.87 12.39
CA GLY A 88 7.16 4.58 13.06
C GLY A 88 7.00 6.05 12.72
N ALA A 89 8.04 6.86 12.96
CA ALA A 89 7.97 8.29 12.70
C ALA A 89 7.85 8.61 11.20
N LEU A 90 8.47 7.81 10.35
CA LEU A 90 8.39 8.00 8.89
C LEU A 90 6.98 7.71 8.37
N VAL A 91 6.35 6.66 8.88
CA VAL A 91 4.96 6.33 8.51
C VAL A 91 4.02 7.46 8.95
N GLU A 92 4.15 7.95 10.17
CA GLU A 92 3.31 9.04 10.68
C GLU A 92 3.42 10.30 9.82
N ARG A 93 4.63 10.64 9.38
CA ARG A 93 4.88 11.84 8.58
C ARG A 93 4.56 11.67 7.10
N SER A 94 4.36 10.44 6.63
CA SER A 94 4.16 10.16 5.22
C SER A 94 2.77 10.51 4.71
N GLY A 95 1.81 10.70 5.61
CA GLY A 95 0.40 10.85 5.25
C GLY A 95 -0.33 9.53 5.07
N ALA A 96 0.35 8.39 5.27
CA ALA A 96 -0.31 7.09 5.28
C ALA A 96 -1.24 6.96 6.48
N ARG A 97 -2.28 6.15 6.33
CA ARG A 97 -3.24 5.88 7.41
C ARG A 97 -2.62 4.97 8.48
N GLY A 98 -1.66 4.15 8.12
CA GLY A 98 -0.96 3.30 9.06
C GLY A 98 -0.09 2.27 8.37
N PHE A 99 0.31 1.29 9.15
CA PHE A 99 1.28 0.27 8.77
C PHE A 99 0.78 -1.11 9.19
N ILE A 100 0.97 -2.10 8.33
CA ILE A 100 0.70 -3.50 8.64
C ILE A 100 1.93 -4.30 8.24
N GLN A 101 2.49 -5.07 9.19
CA GLN A 101 3.57 -6.00 8.86
C GLN A 101 3.02 -7.06 7.90
N LYS A 102 3.80 -7.44 6.88
CA LYS A 102 3.30 -8.34 5.82
C LYS A 102 2.69 -9.63 6.36
N GLY A 103 3.30 -10.22 7.39
CA GLY A 103 2.79 -11.44 8.02
C GLY A 103 1.44 -11.28 8.72
N ASP A 104 1.03 -10.07 9.01
CA ASP A 104 -0.20 -9.75 9.73
C ASP A 104 -1.31 -9.24 8.82
N LEU A 105 -1.10 -9.24 7.51
CA LEU A 105 -2.09 -8.73 6.57
C LEU A 105 -3.37 -9.55 6.62
N SER A 106 -4.50 -8.87 6.82
CA SER A 106 -5.84 -9.47 6.83
C SER A 106 -6.86 -8.38 6.55
N GLY A 107 -8.09 -8.78 6.23
CA GLY A 107 -9.20 -7.83 6.09
C GLY A 107 -9.42 -7.02 7.37
N PRO A 108 -9.54 -7.67 8.54
CA PRO A 108 -9.68 -6.93 9.80
C PRO A 108 -8.53 -5.96 10.08
N ALA A 109 -7.28 -6.32 9.73
CA ALA A 109 -6.14 -5.43 9.92
C ALA A 109 -6.28 -4.17 9.08
N ILE A 110 -6.69 -4.29 7.82
CA ILE A 110 -6.95 -3.12 6.96
C ILE A 110 -8.04 -2.24 7.56
N HIS A 111 -9.16 -2.84 7.97
CA HIS A 111 -10.27 -2.07 8.57
C HIS A 111 -9.83 -1.33 9.84
N ALA A 112 -9.01 -1.97 10.68
CA ALA A 112 -8.50 -1.34 11.89
C ALA A 112 -7.64 -0.11 11.60
N VAL A 113 -6.80 -0.19 10.57
CA VAL A 113 -5.95 0.94 10.16
C VAL A 113 -6.79 2.09 9.61
N LEU A 114 -7.86 1.79 8.89
CA LEU A 114 -8.71 2.81 8.26
C LEU A 114 -9.76 3.40 9.21
N ALA A 115 -9.96 2.78 10.34
CA ALA A 115 -10.99 3.21 11.30
C ALA A 115 -10.70 4.58 11.94
#